data_f24ecb1dee5cd9616f787c2e98b4c58c
#
_entry.id   f24ecb1dee5cd9616f787c2e98b4c58c
#
_cell.length_a   1.000
_cell.length_b   1.000
_cell.length_c   1.000
_cell.angle_alpha   90.00
_cell.angle_beta   90.00
_cell.angle_gamma   90.00
#
_symmetry.space_group_name_H-M   'P 1'
#
loop_
_entity.id
_entity.type
_entity.pdbx_description
1 polymer ?
#
loop_
_entity_poly.entity_id
_entity_poly.type
_entity_poly.pdbx_seq_one_letter_code
_entity_poly.pdbx_strand_id
1 'polypeptide(L)'
;MTAVGYKRIATEEAWAPMELLDTYRSMAAKKSIDDPGFIALWTRLGARPVLSERLADIGDRRIADMDSSGIDLQILSLTSPGVQVFDAQTAASLASSANDQVAEAVRKYPARFAALAAVAPQDPRGAAREAERAVRRLGLKGLIINSHTRGEHLDDPKFWEIFEAAEALKVPIYIHPQGPPPQMVGPYVDKGLEGALWGFAAETGLHVLAILRSGALDRFPDLRIVVGHCGEALPFWLFRLDYMNKTARPFIRSGADRLKRTLSEYMRENVYVTTSGMAWAPVITFVQSVLGMDRVLYAMDYPYQFEPDEVTATDNVPISDADKKKLFQTNAERVFAL
;
A
#
# COMPACT_ATOMS: atom_id res chain seq x y z
N MET A 1 25.81 -11.59 11.97
CA MET A 1 24.81 -10.57 12.32
C MET A 1 25.51 -9.46 13.07
N THR A 2 25.71 -8.31 12.45
CA THR A 2 26.10 -7.09 13.17
C THR A 2 24.92 -6.74 14.06
N ALA A 3 25.16 -6.62 15.38
CA ALA A 3 24.16 -6.22 16.34
C ALA A 3 23.76 -4.77 16.11
N VAL A 4 22.90 -4.54 15.13
CA VAL A 4 22.23 -3.25 14.95
C VAL A 4 21.25 -3.14 16.11
N GLY A 5 21.25 -2.05 16.83
CA GLY A 5 20.42 -1.86 18.05
C GLY A 5 18.92 -1.71 17.79
N TYR A 6 18.39 -2.24 16.66
CA TYR A 6 16.96 -2.18 16.26
C TYR A 6 16.58 -3.39 15.39
N LYS A 7 15.28 -3.69 15.36
CA LYS A 7 14.69 -4.65 14.43
C LYS A 7 14.48 -4.02 13.06
N ARG A 8 14.52 -4.86 12.01
CA ARG A 8 14.14 -4.46 10.66
C ARG A 8 12.75 -4.99 10.34
N ILE A 9 11.79 -4.09 10.31
CA ILE A 9 10.37 -4.38 10.04
C ILE A 9 10.06 -3.85 8.64
N ALA A 10 9.79 -4.77 7.71
CA ALA A 10 9.41 -4.43 6.33
C ALA A 10 7.88 -4.36 6.22
N THR A 11 7.35 -3.26 5.68
CA THR A 11 5.93 -2.90 5.82
C THR A 11 5.09 -2.97 4.54
N GLU A 12 5.67 -3.43 3.42
CA GLU A 12 4.98 -3.61 2.14
C GLU A 12 5.45 -4.90 1.47
N GLU A 13 4.94 -6.03 1.98
CA GLU A 13 5.43 -7.34 1.59
C GLU A 13 4.28 -8.17 1.02
N ALA A 14 4.28 -8.29 -0.31
CA ALA A 14 3.15 -8.87 -1.04
C ALA A 14 3.05 -10.39 -0.86
N TRP A 15 1.82 -10.87 -0.79
CA TRP A 15 1.47 -12.29 -0.83
C TRP A 15 0.12 -12.50 -1.54
N ALA A 16 -0.18 -13.70 -1.96
CA ALA A 16 -1.53 -14.08 -2.40
C ALA A 16 -1.73 -15.60 -2.34
N PRO A 17 -2.95 -16.09 -2.07
CA PRO A 17 -3.30 -17.49 -2.28
C PRO A 17 -3.04 -17.90 -3.74
N MET A 18 -2.54 -19.12 -3.96
CA MET A 18 -2.26 -19.61 -5.32
C MET A 18 -3.53 -19.61 -6.19
N GLU A 19 -4.68 -19.93 -5.61
CA GLU A 19 -5.97 -19.94 -6.30
C GLU A 19 -6.36 -18.56 -6.84
N LEU A 20 -6.01 -17.49 -6.12
CA LEU A 20 -6.23 -16.13 -6.57
C LEU A 20 -5.29 -15.77 -7.74
N LEU A 21 -4.01 -16.15 -7.66
CA LEU A 21 -3.05 -15.97 -8.74
C LEU A 21 -3.46 -16.73 -10.02
N ASP A 22 -3.96 -17.95 -9.87
CA ASP A 22 -4.49 -18.75 -11.00
C ASP A 22 -5.75 -18.12 -11.60
N THR A 23 -6.59 -17.53 -10.76
CA THR A 23 -7.76 -16.77 -11.21
C THR A 23 -7.34 -15.57 -12.07
N TYR A 24 -6.37 -14.77 -11.61
CA TYR A 24 -5.87 -13.62 -12.38
C TYR A 24 -5.26 -14.05 -13.72
N ARG A 25 -4.45 -15.13 -13.74
CA ARG A 25 -3.90 -15.69 -14.99
C ARG A 25 -4.99 -16.13 -15.96
N SER A 26 -6.01 -16.83 -15.44
CA SER A 26 -7.16 -17.27 -16.23
C SER A 26 -7.94 -16.08 -16.81
N MET A 27 -8.18 -15.04 -15.99
CA MET A 27 -8.87 -13.82 -16.44
C MET A 27 -8.08 -13.11 -17.54
N ALA A 28 -6.77 -12.97 -17.41
CA ALA A 28 -5.92 -12.35 -18.41
C ALA A 28 -5.87 -13.17 -19.72
N ALA A 29 -5.67 -14.49 -19.62
CA ALA A 29 -5.61 -15.39 -20.78
C ALA A 29 -6.93 -15.43 -21.57
N LYS A 30 -8.07 -15.46 -20.86
CA LYS A 30 -9.40 -15.47 -21.46
C LYS A 30 -9.91 -14.08 -21.85
N LYS A 31 -9.20 -13.01 -21.46
CA LYS A 31 -9.64 -11.62 -21.60
C LYS A 31 -11.07 -11.41 -21.05
N SER A 32 -11.36 -12.03 -19.88
CA SER A 32 -12.68 -12.02 -19.28
C SER A 32 -12.99 -10.77 -18.44
N ILE A 33 -12.09 -9.81 -18.46
CA ILE A 33 -12.21 -8.50 -17.81
C ILE A 33 -11.97 -7.40 -18.84
N ASP A 34 -12.75 -6.35 -18.81
CA ASP A 34 -12.57 -5.17 -19.66
C ASP A 34 -11.58 -4.19 -19.03
N ASP A 35 -10.35 -4.67 -18.88
CA ASP A 35 -9.22 -3.90 -18.33
C ASP A 35 -7.92 -4.27 -19.08
N PRO A 36 -7.53 -3.46 -20.08
CA PRO A 36 -6.31 -3.70 -20.83
C PRO A 36 -5.03 -3.68 -19.99
N GLY A 37 -4.99 -2.86 -18.95
CA GLY A 37 -3.85 -2.78 -18.02
C GLY A 37 -3.69 -4.05 -17.21
N PHE A 38 -4.78 -4.55 -16.62
CA PHE A 38 -4.81 -5.83 -15.94
C PHE A 38 -4.35 -6.97 -16.86
N ILE A 39 -4.91 -7.05 -18.08
CA ILE A 39 -4.58 -8.09 -19.04
C ILE A 39 -3.07 -8.03 -19.40
N ALA A 40 -2.54 -6.85 -19.72
CA ALA A 40 -1.14 -6.69 -20.05
C ALA A 40 -0.22 -7.07 -18.89
N LEU A 41 -0.50 -6.60 -17.69
CA LEU A 41 0.27 -6.87 -16.49
C LEU A 41 0.27 -8.37 -16.14
N TRP A 42 -0.91 -9.00 -16.03
CA TRP A 42 -1.04 -10.39 -15.61
C TRP A 42 -0.63 -11.39 -16.69
N THR A 43 -0.62 -11.01 -17.96
CA THR A 43 0.03 -11.81 -19.02
C THR A 43 1.54 -11.90 -18.77
N ARG A 44 2.19 -10.80 -18.37
CA ARG A 44 3.64 -10.79 -18.06
C ARG A 44 3.96 -11.44 -16.70
N LEU A 45 3.23 -11.11 -15.65
CA LEU A 45 3.45 -11.68 -14.31
C LEU A 45 3.13 -13.17 -14.28
N GLY A 46 2.07 -13.60 -14.97
CA GLY A 46 1.68 -15.00 -15.07
C GLY A 46 2.73 -15.89 -15.73
N ALA A 47 3.60 -15.31 -16.54
CA ALA A 47 4.74 -16.00 -17.16
C ALA A 47 5.97 -16.14 -16.21
N ARG A 48 5.88 -15.71 -14.95
CA ARG A 48 6.97 -15.72 -13.96
C ARG A 48 6.67 -16.71 -12.81
N PRO A 49 6.91 -18.02 -12.98
CA PRO A 49 6.52 -19.03 -11.97
C PRO A 49 7.19 -18.82 -10.61
N VAL A 50 8.48 -18.48 -10.59
CA VAL A 50 9.23 -18.22 -9.35
C VAL A 50 8.63 -17.08 -8.53
N LEU A 51 8.14 -16.02 -9.20
CA LEU A 51 7.46 -14.92 -8.52
C LEU A 51 6.15 -15.39 -7.89
N SER A 52 5.38 -16.20 -8.62
CA SER A 52 4.11 -16.72 -8.10
C SER A 52 4.30 -17.67 -6.91
N GLU A 53 5.32 -18.51 -6.97
CA GLU A 53 5.70 -19.37 -5.84
C GLU A 53 6.09 -18.55 -4.60
N ARG A 54 6.84 -17.47 -4.76
CA ARG A 54 7.19 -16.55 -3.67
C ARG A 54 5.98 -15.79 -3.12
N LEU A 55 5.07 -15.36 -3.99
CA LEU A 55 3.83 -14.71 -3.57
C LEU A 55 2.95 -15.64 -2.73
N ALA A 56 2.86 -16.92 -3.13
CA ALA A 56 2.03 -17.89 -2.43
C ALA A 56 2.66 -18.44 -1.14
N ASP A 57 3.99 -18.32 -0.99
CA ASP A 57 4.67 -18.80 0.20
C ASP A 57 4.62 -17.76 1.33
N ILE A 58 3.91 -18.08 2.39
CA ILE A 58 3.89 -17.37 3.68
C ILE A 58 4.40 -18.27 4.79
N GLY A 59 5.49 -19.00 4.51
CA GLY A 59 6.09 -20.00 5.38
C GLY A 59 7.61 -20.06 5.25
N ASP A 60 8.14 -21.28 5.14
CA ASP A 60 9.56 -21.55 5.34
C ASP A 60 10.47 -20.88 4.32
N ARG A 61 10.08 -20.82 3.03
CA ARG A 61 10.88 -20.17 1.99
C ARG A 61 10.94 -18.66 2.23
N ARG A 62 9.80 -18.03 2.54
CA ARG A 62 9.77 -16.60 2.83
C ARG A 62 10.61 -16.26 4.06
N ILE A 63 10.57 -17.09 5.11
CA ILE A 63 11.41 -16.91 6.29
C ILE A 63 12.89 -17.03 5.93
N ALA A 64 13.27 -17.98 5.07
CA ALA A 64 14.65 -18.10 4.59
C ALA A 64 15.08 -16.87 3.77
N ASP A 65 14.21 -16.34 2.90
CA ASP A 65 14.47 -15.09 2.17
C ASP A 65 14.62 -13.88 3.13
N MET A 66 13.79 -13.80 4.19
CA MET A 66 13.93 -12.79 5.26
C MET A 66 15.25 -12.92 6.00
N ASP A 67 15.65 -14.14 6.38
CA ASP A 67 16.90 -14.40 7.09
C ASP A 67 18.11 -14.01 6.25
N SER A 68 18.07 -14.30 4.95
CA SER A 68 19.16 -13.97 4.00
C SER A 68 19.32 -12.46 3.82
N SER A 69 18.25 -11.68 3.93
CA SER A 69 18.23 -10.22 3.82
C SER A 69 18.30 -9.49 5.16
N GLY A 70 18.26 -10.22 6.28
CA GLY A 70 18.33 -9.64 7.63
C GLY A 70 17.05 -8.92 8.06
N ILE A 71 15.88 -9.33 7.54
CA ILE A 71 14.56 -8.82 7.93
C ILE A 71 14.04 -9.62 9.12
N ASP A 72 13.69 -8.94 10.21
CA ASP A 72 13.15 -9.57 11.41
C ASP A 72 11.66 -9.86 11.31
N LEU A 73 10.88 -8.92 10.77
CA LEU A 73 9.43 -9.03 10.64
C LEU A 73 8.95 -8.44 9.31
N GLN A 74 8.01 -9.11 8.66
CA GLN A 74 7.28 -8.62 7.49
C GLN A 74 5.82 -8.34 7.84
N ILE A 75 5.28 -7.22 7.33
CA ILE A 75 3.83 -6.95 7.32
C ILE A 75 3.30 -7.38 5.95
N LEU A 76 2.58 -8.51 5.96
CA LEU A 76 2.05 -9.13 4.76
C LEU A 76 0.82 -8.38 4.24
N SER A 77 0.75 -8.13 2.94
CA SER A 77 -0.37 -7.48 2.27
C SER A 77 -0.81 -8.26 1.03
N LEU A 78 -2.13 -8.36 0.80
CA LEU A 78 -2.65 -9.02 -0.39
C LEU A 78 -2.20 -8.27 -1.64
N THR A 79 -1.52 -8.96 -2.56
CA THR A 79 -0.95 -8.37 -3.78
C THR A 79 -1.99 -7.68 -4.65
N SER A 80 -1.55 -6.67 -5.39
CA SER A 80 -2.37 -5.99 -6.42
C SER A 80 -2.80 -6.96 -7.53
N PRO A 81 -4.04 -6.85 -8.04
CA PRO A 81 -5.07 -5.85 -7.71
C PRO A 81 -5.96 -6.23 -6.53
N GLY A 82 -5.61 -7.23 -5.74
CA GLY A 82 -6.42 -7.72 -4.63
C GLY A 82 -7.79 -8.24 -5.08
N VAL A 83 -8.80 -7.91 -4.30
CA VAL A 83 -10.18 -8.34 -4.62
C VAL A 83 -10.97 -7.29 -5.42
N GLN A 84 -10.36 -6.16 -5.75
CA GLN A 84 -11.06 -4.96 -6.25
C GLN A 84 -11.50 -5.07 -7.72
N VAL A 85 -11.03 -6.07 -8.46
CA VAL A 85 -11.42 -6.35 -9.86
C VAL A 85 -12.69 -7.20 -9.97
N PHE A 86 -13.11 -7.83 -8.88
CA PHE A 86 -14.27 -8.73 -8.87
C PHE A 86 -15.58 -7.96 -8.61
N ASP A 87 -16.73 -8.64 -8.75
CA ASP A 87 -18.00 -8.16 -8.22
C ASP A 87 -18.01 -8.14 -6.68
N ALA A 88 -18.96 -7.43 -6.08
CA ALA A 88 -18.98 -7.20 -4.63
C ALA A 88 -19.06 -8.50 -3.81
N GLN A 89 -19.86 -9.47 -4.26
CA GLN A 89 -20.04 -10.73 -3.54
C GLN A 89 -18.79 -11.59 -3.60
N THR A 90 -18.21 -11.75 -4.77
CA THR A 90 -16.94 -12.49 -4.99
C THR A 90 -15.81 -11.82 -4.24
N ALA A 91 -15.69 -10.48 -4.33
CA ALA A 91 -14.67 -9.72 -3.62
C ALA A 91 -14.73 -9.89 -2.10
N ALA A 92 -15.94 -9.82 -1.51
CA ALA A 92 -16.12 -10.00 -0.08
C ALA A 92 -15.74 -11.41 0.39
N SER A 93 -16.12 -12.45 -0.38
CA SER A 93 -15.76 -13.84 -0.08
C SER A 93 -14.24 -14.07 -0.14
N LEU A 94 -13.59 -13.58 -1.20
CA LEU A 94 -12.15 -13.71 -1.39
C LEU A 94 -11.37 -12.93 -0.32
N ALA A 95 -11.83 -11.72 0.04
CA ALA A 95 -11.20 -10.92 1.10
C ALA A 95 -11.23 -11.67 2.44
N SER A 96 -12.41 -12.18 2.82
CA SER A 96 -12.55 -12.92 4.07
C SER A 96 -11.68 -14.18 4.10
N SER A 97 -11.66 -14.96 3.01
CA SER A 97 -10.82 -16.15 2.90
C SER A 97 -9.33 -15.83 2.97
N ALA A 98 -8.87 -14.79 2.27
CA ALA A 98 -7.48 -14.35 2.32
C ALA A 98 -7.09 -13.88 3.73
N ASN A 99 -7.95 -13.12 4.40
CA ASN A 99 -7.73 -12.67 5.77
C ASN A 99 -7.59 -13.84 6.75
N ASP A 100 -8.40 -14.88 6.62
CA ASP A 100 -8.30 -16.08 7.45
C ASP A 100 -6.99 -16.82 7.21
N GLN A 101 -6.56 -16.98 5.95
CA GLN A 101 -5.30 -17.64 5.60
C GLN A 101 -4.08 -16.88 6.13
N VAL A 102 -4.02 -15.56 5.94
CA VAL A 102 -2.86 -14.79 6.42
C VAL A 102 -2.82 -14.71 7.95
N ALA A 103 -3.98 -14.67 8.61
CA ALA A 103 -4.05 -14.71 10.07
C ALA A 103 -3.53 -16.05 10.64
N GLU A 104 -3.72 -17.16 9.91
CA GLU A 104 -3.13 -18.43 10.29
C GLU A 104 -1.61 -18.42 10.19
N ALA A 105 -1.05 -17.85 9.12
CA ALA A 105 0.39 -17.69 8.99
C ALA A 105 0.97 -16.80 10.11
N VAL A 106 0.30 -15.69 10.45
CA VAL A 106 0.70 -14.83 11.57
C VAL A 106 0.66 -15.59 12.90
N ARG A 107 -0.36 -16.42 13.15
CA ARG A 107 -0.43 -17.24 14.37
C ARG A 107 0.66 -18.32 14.44
N LYS A 108 1.04 -18.85 13.28
CA LYS A 108 2.12 -19.85 13.19
C LYS A 108 3.51 -19.22 13.39
N TYR A 109 3.71 -18.01 12.91
CA TYR A 109 5.00 -17.32 12.95
C TYR A 109 4.88 -15.89 13.54
N PRO A 110 4.42 -15.72 14.78
CA PRO A 110 4.06 -14.43 15.34
C PRO A 110 5.24 -13.47 15.53
N ALA A 111 6.47 -13.99 15.58
CA ALA A 111 7.69 -13.20 15.65
C ALA A 111 8.20 -12.73 14.28
N ARG A 112 7.63 -13.27 13.18
CA ARG A 112 8.10 -13.03 11.82
C ARG A 112 7.08 -12.32 10.95
N PHE A 113 5.78 -12.50 11.24
CA PHE A 113 4.71 -11.93 10.42
C PHE A 113 3.72 -11.12 11.24
N ALA A 114 3.33 -10.00 10.67
CA ALA A 114 2.07 -9.31 10.91
C ALA A 114 1.37 -9.16 9.54
N ALA A 115 0.12 -8.74 9.48
CA ALA A 115 -0.56 -8.63 8.20
C ALA A 115 -1.62 -7.52 8.18
N LEU A 116 -1.93 -7.07 6.95
CA LEU A 116 -3.02 -6.16 6.64
C LEU A 116 -4.24 -6.95 6.14
N ALA A 117 -5.42 -6.48 6.47
CA ALA A 117 -6.67 -7.05 6.03
C ALA A 117 -7.03 -6.59 4.62
N ALA A 118 -7.32 -7.51 3.72
CA ALA A 118 -8.01 -7.22 2.48
C ALA A 118 -9.48 -6.92 2.78
N VAL A 119 -10.06 -5.93 2.11
CA VAL A 119 -11.48 -5.60 2.18
C VAL A 119 -12.04 -5.38 0.77
N ALA A 120 -13.35 -5.45 0.61
CA ALA A 120 -14.03 -5.28 -0.67
C ALA A 120 -14.71 -3.90 -0.76
N PRO A 121 -14.05 -2.84 -1.27
CA PRO A 121 -14.64 -1.51 -1.33
C PRO A 121 -15.88 -1.42 -2.21
N GLN A 122 -16.14 -2.42 -3.05
CA GLN A 122 -17.38 -2.57 -3.84
C GLN A 122 -18.65 -2.60 -2.97
N ASP A 123 -18.54 -3.02 -1.70
CA ASP A 123 -19.55 -2.90 -0.65
C ASP A 123 -18.93 -2.22 0.57
N PRO A 124 -18.94 -0.88 0.66
CA PRO A 124 -18.25 -0.14 1.74
C PRO A 124 -18.70 -0.54 3.14
N ARG A 125 -19.98 -0.81 3.33
CA ARG A 125 -20.51 -1.30 4.61
C ARG A 125 -20.03 -2.71 4.93
N GLY A 126 -19.98 -3.60 3.95
CA GLY A 126 -19.42 -4.94 4.07
C GLY A 126 -17.93 -4.87 4.37
N ALA A 127 -17.20 -3.99 3.69
CA ALA A 127 -15.77 -3.73 3.92
C ALA A 127 -15.49 -3.26 5.35
N ALA A 128 -16.31 -2.34 5.90
CA ALA A 128 -16.21 -1.88 7.28
C ALA A 128 -16.43 -3.02 8.29
N ARG A 129 -17.42 -3.89 8.06
CA ARG A 129 -17.65 -5.08 8.92
C ARG A 129 -16.50 -6.08 8.85
N GLU A 130 -15.95 -6.32 7.65
CA GLU A 130 -14.78 -7.21 7.48
C GLU A 130 -13.54 -6.61 8.15
N ALA A 131 -13.31 -5.30 8.04
CA ALA A 131 -12.25 -4.60 8.76
C ALA A 131 -12.35 -4.83 10.27
N GLU A 132 -13.55 -4.68 10.84
CA GLU A 132 -13.78 -4.93 12.27
C GLU A 132 -13.49 -6.40 12.63
N ARG A 133 -13.97 -7.36 11.84
CA ARG A 133 -13.70 -8.78 12.04
C ARG A 133 -12.19 -9.09 12.00
N ALA A 134 -11.52 -8.59 10.97
CA ALA A 134 -10.10 -8.84 10.73
C ALA A 134 -9.21 -8.26 11.83
N VAL A 135 -9.48 -7.04 12.26
CA VAL A 135 -8.69 -6.41 13.31
C VAL A 135 -9.00 -7.01 14.69
N ARG A 136 -10.28 -7.13 15.06
CA ARG A 136 -10.66 -7.54 16.43
C ARG A 136 -10.56 -9.05 16.68
N ARG A 137 -10.86 -9.88 15.67
CA ARG A 137 -10.88 -11.34 15.84
C ARG A 137 -9.65 -12.03 15.30
N LEU A 138 -9.10 -11.53 14.20
CA LEU A 138 -7.91 -12.12 13.56
C LEU A 138 -6.60 -11.45 13.96
N GLY A 139 -6.64 -10.25 14.56
CA GLY A 139 -5.48 -9.51 15.04
C GLY A 139 -4.69 -8.81 13.92
N LEU A 140 -5.29 -8.61 12.74
CA LEU A 140 -4.66 -7.92 11.63
C LEU A 140 -4.46 -6.43 11.95
N LYS A 141 -3.42 -5.82 11.36
CA LYS A 141 -2.82 -4.57 11.85
C LYS A 141 -3.14 -3.33 11.02
N GLY A 142 -3.98 -3.46 10.01
CA GLY A 142 -4.36 -2.39 9.09
C GLY A 142 -5.22 -2.93 7.98
N LEU A 143 -5.57 -2.06 7.03
CA LEU A 143 -6.30 -2.44 5.82
C LEU A 143 -5.41 -2.24 4.60
N ILE A 144 -5.50 -3.11 3.61
CA ILE A 144 -4.88 -2.96 2.29
C ILE A 144 -5.93 -2.63 1.24
N ILE A 145 -5.73 -1.54 0.50
CA ILE A 145 -6.52 -1.13 -0.64
C ILE A 145 -5.56 -0.97 -1.83
N ASN A 146 -5.75 -1.75 -2.87
CA ASN A 146 -4.93 -1.69 -4.07
C ASN A 146 -5.46 -0.60 -5.01
N SER A 147 -5.22 0.66 -4.63
CA SER A 147 -5.66 1.88 -5.26
C SER A 147 -7.13 1.87 -5.71
N HIS A 148 -7.45 2.06 -6.98
CA HIS A 148 -8.84 2.18 -7.42
C HIS A 148 -9.63 0.88 -7.33
N THR A 149 -10.93 0.99 -7.09
CA THR A 149 -11.87 -0.11 -7.17
C THR A 149 -12.73 0.07 -8.42
N ARG A 150 -12.40 -0.66 -9.50
CA ARG A 150 -13.06 -0.58 -10.80
C ARG A 150 -13.14 0.86 -11.36
N GLY A 151 -12.05 1.61 -11.20
CA GLY A 151 -11.93 2.99 -11.67
C GLY A 151 -12.42 4.07 -10.70
N GLU A 152 -12.85 3.69 -9.50
CA GLU A 152 -13.31 4.63 -8.47
C GLU A 152 -12.31 4.70 -7.31
N HIS A 153 -12.10 5.91 -6.78
CA HIS A 153 -11.18 6.17 -5.67
C HIS A 153 -11.92 6.41 -4.35
N LEU A 154 -11.23 6.23 -3.23
CA LEU A 154 -11.79 6.34 -1.88
C LEU A 154 -12.13 7.79 -1.47
N ASP A 155 -11.80 8.79 -2.27
CA ASP A 155 -12.19 10.18 -2.04
C ASP A 155 -13.70 10.40 -2.12
N ASP A 156 -14.43 9.54 -2.85
CA ASP A 156 -15.89 9.59 -2.90
C ASP A 156 -16.50 9.24 -1.52
N PRO A 157 -17.41 10.09 -0.99
CA PRO A 157 -18.07 9.87 0.31
C PRO A 157 -18.73 8.51 0.49
N LYS A 158 -19.13 7.83 -0.59
CA LYS A 158 -19.71 6.49 -0.51
C LYS A 158 -18.77 5.45 0.12
N PHE A 159 -17.45 5.66 0.06
CA PHE A 159 -16.46 4.79 0.65
C PHE A 159 -16.11 5.13 2.10
N TRP A 160 -16.59 6.24 2.64
CA TRP A 160 -16.13 6.78 3.91
C TRP A 160 -16.51 5.92 5.13
N GLU A 161 -17.43 4.98 5.00
CA GLU A 161 -17.65 3.95 6.04
C GLU A 161 -16.37 3.13 6.31
N ILE A 162 -15.51 2.96 5.30
CA ILE A 162 -14.19 2.30 5.45
C ILE A 162 -13.23 3.18 6.28
N PHE A 163 -13.22 4.49 6.03
CA PHE A 163 -12.41 5.44 6.79
C PHE A 163 -12.85 5.53 8.26
N GLU A 164 -14.16 5.59 8.47
CA GLU A 164 -14.75 5.60 9.83
C GLU A 164 -14.36 4.34 10.59
N ALA A 165 -14.45 3.17 9.97
CA ALA A 165 -14.05 1.91 10.57
C ALA A 165 -12.55 1.87 10.91
N ALA A 166 -11.68 2.29 9.99
CA ALA A 166 -10.24 2.30 10.20
C ALA A 166 -9.83 3.26 11.34
N GLU A 167 -10.41 4.46 11.37
CA GLU A 167 -10.17 5.44 12.44
C GLU A 167 -10.65 4.92 13.80
N ALA A 168 -11.87 4.39 13.88
CA ALA A 168 -12.44 3.82 15.10
C ALA A 168 -11.65 2.62 15.63
N LEU A 169 -11.10 1.81 14.74
CA LEU A 169 -10.22 0.67 15.06
C LEU A 169 -8.78 1.11 15.35
N LYS A 170 -8.43 2.37 15.09
CA LYS A 170 -7.08 2.94 15.23
C LYS A 170 -6.03 2.19 14.40
N VAL A 171 -6.40 1.75 13.20
CA VAL A 171 -5.50 1.07 12.26
C VAL A 171 -5.29 1.90 11.00
N PRO A 172 -4.15 1.78 10.33
CA PRO A 172 -3.90 2.49 9.08
C PRO A 172 -4.63 1.84 7.90
N ILE A 173 -4.88 2.64 6.85
CA ILE A 173 -5.20 2.15 5.53
C ILE A 173 -3.95 2.29 4.66
N TYR A 174 -3.48 1.18 4.12
CA TYR A 174 -2.42 1.15 3.13
C TYR A 174 -3.03 1.28 1.73
N ILE A 175 -2.70 2.36 1.02
CA ILE A 175 -3.04 2.55 -0.40
C ILE A 175 -1.87 2.03 -1.22
N HIS A 176 -2.00 0.80 -1.70
CA HIS A 176 -0.99 0.12 -2.51
C HIS A 176 -1.24 0.39 -4.01
N PRO A 177 -0.20 0.45 -4.84
CA PRO A 177 -0.35 0.69 -6.27
C PRO A 177 -1.19 -0.36 -7.02
N GLN A 178 -1.84 0.16 -8.07
CA GLN A 178 -2.47 -0.60 -9.14
C GLN A 178 -2.25 0.16 -10.46
N GLY A 179 -2.38 -0.51 -11.61
CA GLY A 179 -2.33 0.14 -12.92
C GLY A 179 -3.45 1.19 -13.07
N PRO A 180 -3.27 2.19 -13.95
CA PRO A 180 -4.34 3.13 -14.25
C PRO A 180 -5.63 2.42 -14.68
N PRO A 181 -6.81 2.93 -14.30
CA PRO A 181 -8.09 2.31 -14.66
C PRO A 181 -8.33 2.29 -16.18
N PRO A 182 -9.23 1.43 -16.69
CA PRO A 182 -9.46 1.26 -18.13
C PRO A 182 -9.66 2.57 -18.91
N GLN A 183 -10.30 3.56 -18.28
CA GLN A 183 -10.54 4.88 -18.89
C GLN A 183 -9.27 5.71 -19.11
N MET A 184 -8.17 5.40 -18.42
CA MET A 184 -6.92 6.14 -18.45
C MET A 184 -5.73 5.33 -18.98
N VAL A 185 -5.82 4.00 -19.01
CA VAL A 185 -4.68 3.10 -19.20
C VAL A 185 -4.15 3.05 -20.64
N GLY A 186 -4.94 3.42 -21.66
CA GLY A 186 -4.58 3.27 -23.07
C GLY A 186 -3.16 3.77 -23.41
N PRO A 187 -2.84 5.06 -23.18
CA PRO A 187 -1.50 5.59 -23.47
C PRO A 187 -0.35 4.91 -22.71
N TYR A 188 -0.64 4.29 -21.57
CA TYR A 188 0.35 3.54 -20.79
C TYR A 188 0.60 2.16 -21.39
N VAL A 189 -0.46 1.43 -21.76
CA VAL A 189 -0.34 0.09 -22.37
C VAL A 189 0.40 0.17 -23.70
N ASP A 190 0.10 1.18 -24.53
CA ASP A 190 0.76 1.39 -25.82
C ASP A 190 2.29 1.55 -25.71
N LYS A 191 2.78 1.94 -24.54
CA LYS A 191 4.20 2.18 -24.26
C LYS A 191 4.80 1.19 -23.25
N GLY A 192 4.01 0.23 -22.73
CA GLY A 192 4.44 -0.70 -21.69
C GLY A 192 4.69 -0.02 -20.32
N LEU A 193 3.99 1.08 -20.04
CA LEU A 193 4.15 1.89 -18.83
C LEU A 193 3.03 1.67 -17.80
N GLU A 194 2.09 0.76 -18.01
CA GLU A 194 0.92 0.54 -17.17
C GLU A 194 1.20 -0.05 -15.79
N GLY A 195 2.39 -0.65 -15.60
CA GLY A 195 2.82 -1.26 -14.34
C GLY A 195 3.74 -0.38 -13.49
N ALA A 196 4.60 -1.05 -12.71
CA ALA A 196 5.50 -0.43 -11.74
C ALA A 196 6.54 0.53 -12.36
N LEU A 197 6.77 0.46 -13.67
CA LEU A 197 7.69 1.39 -14.32
C LEU A 197 7.21 2.85 -14.21
N TRP A 198 5.89 3.11 -14.30
CA TRP A 198 5.32 4.45 -14.12
C TRP A 198 3.84 4.49 -13.79
N GLY A 199 3.00 3.62 -14.40
CA GLY A 199 1.55 3.69 -14.28
C GLY A 199 1.05 3.57 -12.83
N PHE A 200 1.69 2.73 -12.05
CA PHE A 200 1.39 2.56 -10.63
C PHE A 200 1.57 3.88 -9.87
N ALA A 201 2.71 4.54 -10.01
CA ALA A 201 2.98 5.79 -9.32
C ALA A 201 2.01 6.90 -9.75
N ALA A 202 1.74 7.02 -11.05
CA ALA A 202 0.83 8.03 -11.59
C ALA A 202 -0.60 7.86 -11.07
N GLU A 203 -1.10 6.62 -11.03
CA GLU A 203 -2.46 6.30 -10.58
C GLU A 203 -2.59 6.45 -9.06
N THR A 204 -1.68 5.86 -8.30
CA THR A 204 -1.72 5.90 -6.83
C THR A 204 -1.50 7.32 -6.31
N GLY A 205 -0.60 8.07 -6.93
CA GLY A 205 -0.42 9.50 -6.63
C GLY A 205 -1.70 10.32 -6.86
N LEU A 206 -2.44 10.04 -7.94
CA LEU A 206 -3.75 10.65 -8.20
C LEU A 206 -4.75 10.29 -7.09
N HIS A 207 -4.85 9.02 -6.72
CA HIS A 207 -5.77 8.55 -5.69
C HIS A 207 -5.50 9.23 -4.34
N VAL A 208 -4.24 9.22 -3.89
CA VAL A 208 -3.86 9.85 -2.62
C VAL A 208 -4.14 11.35 -2.67
N LEU A 209 -3.79 12.04 -3.76
CA LEU A 209 -4.09 13.46 -3.93
C LEU A 209 -5.60 13.74 -3.91
N ALA A 210 -6.41 12.87 -4.49
CA ALA A 210 -7.87 12.98 -4.43
C ALA A 210 -8.38 12.87 -2.98
N ILE A 211 -7.87 11.90 -2.18
CA ILE A 211 -8.20 11.78 -0.75
C ILE A 211 -7.81 13.06 0.02
N LEU A 212 -6.59 13.59 -0.17
CA LEU A 212 -6.13 14.81 0.49
C LEU A 212 -7.06 16.01 0.20
N ARG A 213 -7.70 16.02 -0.98
CA ARG A 213 -8.58 17.12 -1.42
C ARG A 213 -10.06 16.91 -1.16
N SER A 214 -10.48 15.70 -0.79
CA SER A 214 -11.89 15.34 -0.62
C SER A 214 -12.56 15.96 0.62
N GLY A 215 -11.76 16.36 1.62
CA GLY A 215 -12.25 16.72 2.96
C GLY A 215 -12.40 15.51 3.89
N ALA A 216 -12.09 14.30 3.44
CA ALA A 216 -12.12 13.10 4.27
C ALA A 216 -11.25 13.25 5.52
N LEU A 217 -10.04 13.81 5.39
CA LEU A 217 -9.12 14.02 6.53
C LEU A 217 -9.53 15.16 7.46
N ASP A 218 -10.51 15.99 7.09
CA ASP A 218 -11.18 16.93 8.00
C ASP A 218 -12.30 16.27 8.79
N ARG A 219 -12.91 15.24 8.21
CA ARG A 219 -13.95 14.43 8.84
C ARG A 219 -13.36 13.34 9.73
N PHE A 220 -12.25 12.76 9.33
CA PHE A 220 -11.53 11.68 10.01
C PHE A 220 -10.09 12.14 10.30
N PRO A 221 -9.90 13.04 11.29
CA PRO A 221 -8.61 13.69 11.52
C PRO A 221 -7.52 12.74 12.06
N ASP A 222 -7.91 11.64 12.70
CA ASP A 222 -6.98 10.64 13.26
C ASP A 222 -6.71 9.47 12.28
N LEU A 223 -7.33 9.50 11.08
CA LEU A 223 -7.10 8.50 10.06
C LEU A 223 -5.63 8.51 9.60
N ARG A 224 -5.02 7.33 9.58
CA ARG A 224 -3.65 7.12 9.10
C ARG A 224 -3.68 6.43 7.75
N ILE A 225 -3.01 7.04 6.76
CA ILE A 225 -2.82 6.49 5.42
C ILE A 225 -1.35 6.12 5.26
N VAL A 226 -1.07 4.96 4.68
CA VAL A 226 0.28 4.53 4.29
C VAL A 226 0.33 4.44 2.78
N VAL A 227 1.42 4.91 2.19
CA VAL A 227 1.63 4.93 0.73
C VAL A 227 3.04 4.43 0.42
N GLY A 228 3.17 3.60 -0.58
CA GLY A 228 4.45 3.04 -1.03
C GLY A 228 5.41 4.04 -1.68
N HIS A 229 6.56 3.54 -2.10
CA HIS A 229 7.49 4.13 -3.07
C HIS A 229 7.83 5.61 -2.77
N CYS A 230 8.14 5.89 -1.48
CA CYS A 230 8.42 7.25 -1.01
C CYS A 230 7.29 8.26 -1.28
N GLY A 231 6.02 7.78 -1.31
CA GLY A 231 4.83 8.62 -1.45
C GLY A 231 4.45 8.95 -2.89
N GLU A 232 4.80 8.08 -3.85
CA GLU A 232 4.36 8.16 -5.26
C GLU A 232 4.59 9.54 -5.88
N ALA A 233 5.80 10.07 -5.70
CA ALA A 233 6.25 11.39 -6.12
C ALA A 233 5.51 12.60 -5.50
N LEU A 234 4.46 12.42 -4.69
CA LEU A 234 3.73 13.53 -4.07
C LEU A 234 4.61 14.46 -3.22
N PRO A 235 5.57 13.95 -2.40
CA PRO A 235 6.45 14.82 -1.62
C PRO A 235 7.23 15.83 -2.46
N PHE A 236 7.62 15.47 -3.68
CA PHE A 236 8.29 16.38 -4.60
C PHE A 236 7.39 17.55 -5.06
N TRP A 237 6.09 17.31 -5.16
CA TRP A 237 5.14 18.30 -5.68
C TRP A 237 4.48 19.17 -4.62
N LEU A 238 4.63 18.89 -3.32
CA LEU A 238 3.81 19.49 -2.24
C LEU A 238 3.78 21.02 -2.29
N PHE A 239 4.91 21.70 -2.49
CA PHE A 239 4.94 23.16 -2.59
C PHE A 239 4.05 23.68 -3.72
N ARG A 240 4.14 23.05 -4.89
CA ARG A 240 3.33 23.43 -6.05
C ARG A 240 1.85 23.07 -5.84
N LEU A 241 1.57 21.93 -5.23
CA LEU A 241 0.21 21.50 -4.92
C LEU A 241 -0.50 22.48 -3.98
N ASP A 242 0.17 22.95 -2.93
CA ASP A 242 -0.38 23.95 -2.02
C ASP A 242 -0.64 25.27 -2.73
N TYR A 243 0.33 25.75 -3.51
CA TYR A 243 0.17 26.97 -4.28
C TYR A 243 -1.00 26.90 -5.27
N MET A 244 -1.07 25.82 -6.06
CA MET A 244 -2.12 25.64 -7.05
C MET A 244 -3.48 25.40 -6.41
N ASN A 245 -3.56 24.64 -5.30
CA ASN A 245 -4.80 24.44 -4.58
C ASN A 245 -5.37 25.77 -4.04
N LYS A 246 -4.50 26.66 -3.55
CA LYS A 246 -4.90 28.00 -3.11
C LYS A 246 -5.39 28.89 -4.26
N THR A 247 -4.69 28.89 -5.39
CA THR A 247 -4.97 29.78 -6.52
C THR A 247 -6.11 29.28 -7.41
N ALA A 248 -6.30 27.96 -7.50
CA ALA A 248 -7.35 27.36 -8.33
C ALA A 248 -8.73 27.26 -7.64
N ARG A 249 -8.83 27.58 -6.36
CA ARG A 249 -10.09 27.52 -5.59
C ARG A 249 -11.33 28.07 -6.32
N PRO A 250 -11.27 29.22 -7.02
CA PRO A 250 -12.43 29.76 -7.70
C PRO A 250 -12.94 28.93 -8.89
N PHE A 251 -12.13 27.96 -9.38
CA PHE A 251 -12.38 27.19 -10.60
C PHE A 251 -12.69 25.71 -10.33
N ILE A 252 -12.64 25.28 -9.06
CA ILE A 252 -12.81 23.87 -8.70
C ILE A 252 -14.26 23.58 -8.31
N ARG A 253 -14.87 22.59 -8.97
CA ARG A 253 -16.27 22.20 -8.76
C ARG A 253 -16.51 21.31 -7.53
N SER A 254 -15.45 20.81 -6.87
CA SER A 254 -15.54 19.93 -5.69
C SER A 254 -15.41 20.75 -4.41
N GLY A 255 -15.99 20.28 -3.31
CA GLY A 255 -15.97 20.91 -1.98
C GLY A 255 -14.58 21.18 -1.35
N ALA A 256 -13.52 21.02 -2.14
CA ALA A 256 -12.13 21.36 -1.80
C ALA A 256 -11.91 22.84 -1.41
N ASP A 257 -12.91 23.68 -1.61
CA ASP A 257 -12.86 25.11 -1.25
C ASP A 257 -12.78 25.37 0.26
N ARG A 258 -12.97 24.32 1.09
CA ARG A 258 -13.15 24.44 2.54
C ARG A 258 -12.20 23.56 3.35
N LEU A 259 -11.10 23.07 2.76
CA LEU A 259 -10.11 22.31 3.50
C LEU A 259 -9.58 23.16 4.68
N LYS A 260 -9.52 22.56 5.87
CA LYS A 260 -9.04 23.21 7.10
C LYS A 260 -7.53 23.37 7.09
N ARG A 261 -6.81 22.52 6.35
CA ARG A 261 -5.35 22.45 6.30
C ARG A 261 -4.87 22.52 4.83
N THR A 262 -3.60 22.81 4.63
CA THR A 262 -2.94 22.68 3.31
C THR A 262 -2.73 21.20 2.99
N LEU A 263 -2.47 20.89 1.71
CA LEU A 263 -2.18 19.50 1.30
C LEU A 263 -0.90 18.99 1.95
N SER A 264 0.09 19.87 2.13
CA SER A 264 1.33 19.55 2.84
C SER A 264 1.10 19.22 4.32
N GLU A 265 0.18 19.91 4.99
CA GLU A 265 -0.17 19.61 6.39
C GLU A 265 -0.85 18.25 6.50
N TYR A 266 -1.85 17.93 5.65
CA TYR A 266 -2.43 16.59 5.62
C TYR A 266 -1.39 15.51 5.35
N MET A 267 -0.48 15.76 4.39
CA MET A 267 0.58 14.81 4.06
C MET A 267 1.49 14.55 5.26
N ARG A 268 1.85 15.58 6.04
CA ARG A 268 2.70 15.45 7.23
C ARG A 268 1.98 14.89 8.45
N GLU A 269 0.68 15.08 8.57
CA GLU A 269 -0.07 14.68 9.77
C GLU A 269 -0.74 13.32 9.63
N ASN A 270 -1.28 13.00 8.46
CA ASN A 270 -2.09 11.80 8.23
C ASN A 270 -1.38 10.72 7.41
N VAL A 271 -0.35 11.08 6.60
CA VAL A 271 0.26 10.14 5.67
C VAL A 271 1.62 9.68 6.15
N TYR A 272 1.85 8.39 6.03
CA TYR A 272 3.15 7.73 6.18
C TYR A 272 3.56 7.20 4.81
N VAL A 273 4.87 7.21 4.53
CA VAL A 273 5.39 6.69 3.28
C VAL A 273 6.38 5.57 3.53
N THR A 274 6.45 4.59 2.62
CA THR A 274 7.41 3.51 2.75
C THR A 274 8.56 3.66 1.75
N THR A 275 9.68 3.01 2.03
CA THR A 275 10.82 2.94 1.11
C THR A 275 10.69 1.83 0.08
N SER A 276 9.53 1.18 -0.02
CA SER A 276 9.28 0.07 -0.94
C SER A 276 9.87 0.36 -2.32
N GLY A 277 10.70 -0.55 -2.81
CA GLY A 277 11.35 -0.42 -4.12
C GLY A 277 12.29 0.79 -4.32
N MET A 278 12.55 1.57 -3.27
CA MET A 278 13.26 2.86 -3.35
C MET A 278 14.45 2.94 -2.37
N ALA A 279 15.23 1.87 -2.26
CA ALA A 279 16.42 1.79 -1.40
C ALA A 279 17.55 2.71 -1.90
N TRP A 280 17.26 3.99 -2.10
CA TRP A 280 18.16 4.98 -2.66
C TRP A 280 18.30 6.20 -1.75
N ALA A 281 19.51 6.42 -1.22
CA ALA A 281 19.78 7.45 -0.23
C ALA A 281 19.25 8.85 -0.60
N PRO A 282 19.40 9.37 -1.83
CA PRO A 282 18.89 10.70 -2.18
C PRO A 282 17.38 10.84 -2.00
N VAL A 283 16.57 9.83 -2.35
CA VAL A 283 15.11 9.93 -2.19
C VAL A 283 14.70 9.79 -0.74
N ILE A 284 15.35 8.89 0.03
CA ILE A 284 15.04 8.71 1.46
C ILE A 284 15.36 10.00 2.24
N THR A 285 16.52 10.61 2.00
CA THR A 285 16.89 11.88 2.65
C THR A 285 16.03 13.05 2.19
N PHE A 286 15.60 13.07 0.94
CA PHE A 286 14.64 14.06 0.45
C PHE A 286 13.30 13.94 1.18
N VAL A 287 12.72 12.75 1.25
CA VAL A 287 11.45 12.51 1.92
C VAL A 287 11.55 12.82 3.42
N GLN A 288 12.66 12.45 4.06
CA GLN A 288 12.95 12.85 5.45
C GLN A 288 12.92 14.38 5.61
N SER A 289 13.52 15.12 4.67
CA SER A 289 13.57 16.59 4.75
C SER A 289 12.20 17.24 4.56
N VAL A 290 11.30 16.62 3.80
CA VAL A 290 9.97 17.16 3.46
C VAL A 290 8.90 16.77 4.48
N LEU A 291 8.88 15.50 4.90
CA LEU A 291 7.84 14.94 5.77
C LEU A 291 8.28 14.75 7.23
N GLY A 292 9.59 14.67 7.46
CA GLY A 292 10.17 14.24 8.73
C GLY A 292 10.32 12.71 8.80
N MET A 293 11.38 12.23 9.51
CA MET A 293 11.64 10.79 9.62
C MET A 293 10.53 10.03 10.34
N ASP A 294 9.75 10.67 11.19
CA ASP A 294 8.61 10.05 11.88
C ASP A 294 7.49 9.58 10.95
N ARG A 295 7.57 9.94 9.67
CA ARG A 295 6.60 9.58 8.62
C ARG A 295 7.13 8.58 7.61
N VAL A 296 8.37 8.10 7.77
CA VAL A 296 9.00 7.17 6.83
C VAL A 296 9.11 5.78 7.46
N LEU A 297 8.68 4.77 6.72
CA LEU A 297 8.67 3.36 7.11
C LEU A 297 9.59 2.59 6.15
N TYR A 298 10.29 1.57 6.65
CA TYR A 298 11.02 0.67 5.79
C TYR A 298 10.09 -0.34 5.11
N ALA A 299 10.35 -0.64 3.84
CA ALA A 299 9.74 -1.74 3.09
C ALA A 299 10.66 -2.15 1.94
N MET A 300 10.57 -3.41 1.50
CA MET A 300 11.39 -3.97 0.43
C MET A 300 10.63 -4.08 -0.90
N ASP A 301 9.31 -4.25 -0.88
CA ASP A 301 8.47 -4.64 -2.03
C ASP A 301 8.64 -6.12 -2.41
N TYR A 302 8.87 -6.99 -1.39
CA TYR A 302 8.99 -8.42 -1.62
C TYR A 302 7.65 -9.03 -2.10
N PRO A 303 7.64 -9.93 -3.08
CA PRO A 303 8.77 -10.47 -3.81
C PRO A 303 9.02 -9.82 -5.18
N TYR A 304 8.37 -8.72 -5.48
CA TYR A 304 8.48 -8.04 -6.78
C TYR A 304 9.87 -7.43 -6.97
N GLN A 305 10.39 -6.81 -5.92
CA GLN A 305 11.75 -6.31 -5.83
C GLN A 305 12.42 -6.97 -4.61
N PHE A 306 13.03 -8.13 -4.82
CA PHE A 306 13.76 -8.85 -3.79
C PHE A 306 15.26 -8.82 -4.10
N GLU A 307 15.95 -7.91 -3.45
CA GLU A 307 17.40 -7.73 -3.51
C GLU A 307 17.97 -7.80 -2.08
N PRO A 308 18.61 -8.90 -1.67
CA PRO A 308 19.11 -9.05 -0.30
C PRO A 308 20.01 -7.92 0.18
N ASP A 309 20.76 -7.29 -0.72
CA ASP A 309 21.66 -6.20 -0.41
C ASP A 309 20.96 -4.84 -0.20
N GLU A 310 19.66 -4.75 -0.49
CA GLU A 310 18.87 -3.52 -0.32
C GLU A 310 18.83 -3.05 1.13
N VAL A 311 18.73 -3.99 2.07
CA VAL A 311 18.79 -3.68 3.51
C VAL A 311 20.10 -3.01 3.86
N THR A 312 21.22 -3.53 3.34
CA THR A 312 22.55 -2.94 3.52
C THR A 312 22.64 -1.55 2.90
N ALA A 313 22.08 -1.36 1.72
CA ALA A 313 22.02 -0.05 1.06
C ALA A 313 21.23 0.96 1.92
N THR A 314 20.10 0.54 2.48
CA THR A 314 19.28 1.38 3.36
C THR A 314 19.94 1.65 4.72
N ASP A 315 20.66 0.68 5.30
CA ASP A 315 21.47 0.89 6.52
C ASP A 315 22.59 1.92 6.31
N ASN A 316 23.10 2.05 5.09
CA ASN A 316 24.14 3.00 4.72
C ASN A 316 23.64 4.40 4.34
N VAL A 317 22.32 4.65 4.40
CA VAL A 317 21.78 5.99 4.18
C VAL A 317 22.38 6.96 5.22
N PRO A 318 22.82 8.17 4.81
CA PRO A 318 23.51 9.12 5.69
C PRO A 318 22.53 9.87 6.61
N ILE A 319 21.86 9.14 7.48
CA ILE A 319 20.95 9.62 8.52
C ILE A 319 21.45 9.17 9.89
N SER A 320 20.96 9.79 10.97
CA SER A 320 21.36 9.45 12.34
C SER A 320 20.92 8.02 12.71
N ASP A 321 21.62 7.37 13.65
CA ASP A 321 21.21 6.05 14.16
C ASP A 321 19.82 6.08 14.80
N ALA A 322 19.44 7.21 15.42
CA ALA A 322 18.10 7.42 15.93
C ALA A 322 17.05 7.43 14.80
N ASP A 323 17.35 8.04 13.65
CA ASP A 323 16.48 8.05 12.49
C ASP A 323 16.44 6.69 11.78
N LYS A 324 17.56 5.95 11.74
CA LYS A 324 17.56 4.56 11.27
C LYS A 324 16.64 3.68 12.11
N LYS A 325 16.70 3.82 13.44
CA LYS A 325 15.78 3.10 14.33
C LYS A 325 14.31 3.47 14.08
N LYS A 326 14.01 4.74 13.79
CA LYS A 326 12.66 5.16 13.39
C LYS A 326 12.25 4.50 12.08
N LEU A 327 13.09 4.61 11.05
CA LEU A 327 12.86 4.06 9.72
C LEU A 327 12.57 2.56 9.78
N PHE A 328 13.43 1.79 10.42
CA PHE A 328 13.36 0.33 10.42
C PHE A 328 12.41 -0.27 11.45
N GLN A 329 12.14 0.41 12.58
CA GLN A 329 11.41 -0.20 13.68
C GLN A 329 10.31 0.67 14.26
N THR A 330 10.66 1.78 14.93
CA THR A 330 9.72 2.40 15.88
C THR A 330 8.52 3.07 15.21
N ASN A 331 8.66 3.53 13.95
CA ASN A 331 7.53 4.03 13.18
C ASN A 331 6.54 2.91 12.83
N ALA A 332 7.04 1.75 12.39
CA ALA A 332 6.18 0.60 12.09
C ALA A 332 5.46 0.11 13.35
N GLU A 333 6.16 -0.03 14.46
CA GLU A 333 5.55 -0.41 15.76
C GLU A 333 4.43 0.54 16.16
N ARG A 334 4.62 1.85 15.98
CA ARG A 334 3.62 2.87 16.31
C ARG A 334 2.43 2.87 15.34
N VAL A 335 2.68 2.76 14.04
CA VAL A 335 1.65 2.85 13.00
C VAL A 335 0.75 1.62 13.01
N PHE A 336 1.33 0.43 13.16
CA PHE A 336 0.64 -0.84 13.08
C PHE A 336 0.36 -1.50 14.44
N ALA A 337 0.72 -0.84 15.55
CA ALA A 337 0.56 -1.36 16.91
C ALA A 337 1.12 -2.82 17.04
N LEU A 338 2.42 -2.97 16.71
CA LEU A 338 3.14 -4.25 16.74
C LEU A 338 3.64 -4.59 18.14
#